data_74e26062d45ca98de4886c8be4d1275d
#
_entry.id   74e26062d45ca98de4886c8be4d1275d
#
_cell.length_a   1.000
_cell.length_b   1.000
_cell.length_c   1.000
_cell.angle_alpha   90.00
_cell.angle_beta   90.00
_cell.angle_gamma   90.00
#
_symmetry.space_group_name_H-M   'P 1'
#
loop_
_entity.id
_entity.type
_entity.pdbx_description
1 polymer ?
#
loop_
_entity_poly.entity_id
_entity_poly.type
_entity_poly.pdbx_seq_one_letter_code
_entity_poly.pdbx_strand_id
1 'polypeptide(L)'
;MALLEIEKLQTHFRTPEGVVRAVNGLSFSIDNGETVALVGESGSGKSVTSLSILRLLPEPPARIRGSIRFLGRELLSLSEAEMRRLRGGDIGMIFQEPMTALNPVLTVGTQIVETIRLHQGLSKREALERAEQMVAMVGIPEPRRRLNEYPYQFSGGMRQRAMIAIALACNPKLLI
;
A
#
# COMPACT_ATOMS: atom_id res chain seq x y z
N MET A 1 8.43 -17.26 -12.78
CA MET A 1 6.98 -16.94 -12.66
C MET A 1 6.91 -15.56 -12.09
N ALA A 2 6.31 -14.62 -12.81
CA ALA A 2 6.28 -13.24 -12.39
C ALA A 2 5.54 -13.07 -11.03
N LEU A 3 6.01 -12.15 -10.21
CA LEU A 3 5.36 -11.76 -8.95
C LEU A 3 4.07 -11.00 -9.22
N LEU A 4 4.13 -10.05 -10.16
CA LEU A 4 3.00 -9.25 -10.63
C LEU A 4 2.98 -9.25 -12.16
N GLU A 5 1.81 -9.48 -12.74
CA GLU A 5 1.57 -9.37 -14.19
C GLU A 5 0.39 -8.43 -14.43
N ILE A 6 0.58 -7.45 -15.28
CA ILE A 6 -0.46 -6.51 -15.70
C ILE A 6 -0.60 -6.60 -17.21
N GLU A 7 -1.84 -6.89 -17.67
CA GLU A 7 -2.14 -7.03 -19.10
C GLU A 7 -3.28 -6.09 -19.48
N LYS A 8 -3.00 -5.18 -20.43
CA LYS A 8 -3.96 -4.24 -21.04
C LYS A 8 -4.82 -3.52 -19.99
N LEU A 9 -4.19 -3.10 -18.87
CA LEU A 9 -4.87 -2.37 -17.80
C LEU A 9 -5.46 -1.08 -18.33
N GLN A 10 -6.75 -0.88 -18.09
CA GLN A 10 -7.48 0.34 -18.36
C GLN A 10 -8.18 0.81 -17.10
N THR A 11 -7.97 2.08 -16.72
CA THR A 11 -8.68 2.71 -15.61
C THR A 11 -9.27 4.02 -16.09
N HIS A 12 -10.58 4.04 -16.21
CA HIS A 12 -11.34 5.17 -16.71
C HIS A 12 -12.26 5.71 -15.63
N PHE A 13 -12.42 7.02 -15.57
CA PHE A 13 -13.35 7.69 -14.65
C PHE A 13 -14.52 8.29 -15.44
N ARG A 14 -15.73 8.03 -14.98
CA ARG A 14 -16.92 8.72 -15.48
C ARG A 14 -17.08 10.04 -14.75
N THR A 15 -17.07 11.15 -15.50
CA THR A 15 -17.33 12.49 -14.99
C THR A 15 -18.56 13.08 -15.70
N PRO A 16 -19.17 14.14 -15.18
CA PRO A 16 -20.27 14.84 -15.88
C PRO A 16 -19.88 15.35 -17.28
N GLU A 17 -18.59 15.64 -17.48
CA GLU A 17 -18.02 16.18 -18.72
C GLU A 17 -17.61 15.08 -19.71
N GLY A 18 -17.68 13.80 -19.32
CA GLY A 18 -17.30 12.67 -20.18
C GLY A 18 -16.48 11.60 -19.48
N VAL A 19 -15.66 10.88 -20.23
CA VAL A 19 -14.82 9.78 -19.75
C VAL A 19 -13.36 10.19 -19.76
N VAL A 20 -12.74 10.26 -18.58
CA VAL A 20 -11.30 10.46 -18.41
C VAL A 20 -10.60 9.10 -18.44
N ARG A 21 -9.71 8.88 -19.39
CA ARG A 21 -8.92 7.65 -19.55
C ARG A 21 -7.57 7.81 -18.86
N ALA A 22 -7.53 7.61 -17.55
CA ALA A 22 -6.32 7.81 -16.75
C ALA A 22 -5.24 6.76 -17.01
N VAL A 23 -5.62 5.49 -17.24
CA VAL A 23 -4.73 4.43 -17.73
C VAL A 23 -5.41 3.79 -18.94
N ASN A 24 -4.64 3.58 -20.01
CA ASN A 24 -5.23 3.10 -21.27
C ASN A 24 -4.33 2.04 -21.94
N GLY A 25 -4.50 0.78 -21.54
CA GLY A 25 -3.84 -0.36 -22.17
C GLY A 25 -2.41 -0.64 -21.67
N LEU A 26 -2.10 -0.30 -20.41
CA LEU A 26 -0.78 -0.55 -19.81
C LEU A 26 -0.56 -2.06 -19.58
N SER A 27 0.63 -2.55 -19.98
CA SER A 27 1.06 -3.93 -19.73
C SER A 27 2.52 -3.96 -19.31
N PHE A 28 2.82 -4.68 -18.23
CA PHE A 28 4.18 -4.96 -17.75
C PHE A 28 4.13 -6.10 -16.73
N SER A 29 5.29 -6.65 -16.38
CA SER A 29 5.45 -7.63 -15.32
C SER A 29 6.57 -7.24 -14.37
N ILE A 30 6.53 -7.80 -13.17
CA ILE A 30 7.57 -7.68 -12.14
C ILE A 30 7.92 -9.08 -11.67
N ASP A 31 9.18 -9.44 -11.69
CA ASP A 31 9.68 -10.70 -11.15
C ASP A 31 10.07 -10.59 -9.66
N ASN A 32 10.27 -11.73 -9.00
CA ASN A 32 10.73 -11.73 -7.61
C ASN A 32 12.12 -11.08 -7.50
N GLY A 33 12.27 -10.15 -6.55
CA GLY A 33 13.52 -9.42 -6.31
C GLY A 33 13.80 -8.33 -7.33
N GLU A 34 12.88 -8.08 -8.28
CA GLU A 34 13.00 -7.01 -9.25
C GLU A 34 12.50 -5.67 -8.69
N THR A 35 13.14 -4.59 -9.12
CA THR A 35 12.67 -3.22 -8.89
C THR A 35 12.32 -2.59 -10.22
N VAL A 36 11.04 -2.23 -10.40
CA VAL A 36 10.52 -1.59 -11.61
C VAL A 36 10.12 -0.16 -11.31
N ALA A 37 10.59 0.79 -12.13
CA ALA A 37 10.22 2.19 -12.03
C ALA A 37 9.19 2.55 -13.12
N LEU A 38 8.00 3.01 -12.70
CA LEU A 38 7.01 3.59 -13.59
C LEU A 38 7.24 5.11 -13.68
N VAL A 39 7.72 5.57 -14.81
CA VAL A 39 8.06 6.98 -15.04
C VAL A 39 7.07 7.66 -15.98
N GLY A 40 6.89 8.97 -15.84
CA GLY A 40 6.02 9.79 -16.66
C GLY A 40 5.74 11.14 -16.01
N GLU A 41 5.13 12.05 -16.76
CA GLU A 41 4.76 13.40 -16.29
C GLU A 41 3.66 13.36 -15.22
N SER A 42 3.42 14.49 -14.54
CA SER A 42 2.27 14.62 -13.64
C SER A 42 0.96 14.38 -14.41
N GLY A 43 0.04 13.62 -13.83
CA GLY A 43 -1.22 13.27 -14.51
C GLY A 43 -1.12 12.09 -15.49
N SER A 44 0.05 11.48 -15.72
CA SER A 44 0.21 10.34 -16.65
C SER A 44 -0.38 9.01 -16.17
N GLY A 45 -1.04 8.97 -15.01
CA GLY A 45 -1.72 7.76 -14.51
C GLY A 45 -0.90 6.87 -13.57
N LYS A 46 0.33 7.26 -13.18
CA LYS A 46 1.20 6.45 -12.28
C LYS A 46 0.50 6.05 -10.97
N SER A 47 0.02 7.03 -10.23
CA SER A 47 -0.70 6.79 -8.95
C SER A 47 -2.00 6.03 -9.16
N VAL A 48 -2.71 6.31 -10.28
CA VAL A 48 -3.93 5.57 -10.64
C VAL A 48 -3.61 4.10 -10.91
N THR A 49 -2.47 3.79 -11.55
CA THR A 49 -2.02 2.42 -11.76
C THR A 49 -1.79 1.70 -10.43
N SER A 50 -1.04 2.31 -9.50
CA SER A 50 -0.79 1.76 -8.16
C SER A 50 -2.09 1.50 -7.39
N LEU A 51 -3.00 2.47 -7.39
CA LEU A 51 -4.32 2.34 -6.74
C LEU A 51 -5.22 1.29 -7.43
N SER A 52 -5.07 1.10 -8.74
CA SER A 52 -5.81 0.07 -9.50
C SER A 52 -5.33 -1.34 -9.12
N ILE A 53 -4.02 -1.56 -8.93
CA ILE A 53 -3.47 -2.84 -8.48
C ILE A 53 -4.09 -3.24 -7.14
N LEU A 54 -4.21 -2.30 -6.22
CA LEU A 54 -4.79 -2.53 -4.90
C LEU A 54 -6.32 -2.39 -4.85
N ARG A 55 -6.98 -2.05 -5.98
CA ARG A 55 -8.42 -1.78 -6.03
C ARG A 55 -8.87 -0.80 -4.95
N LEU A 56 -8.11 0.30 -4.79
CA LEU A 56 -8.40 1.38 -3.83
C LEU A 56 -9.17 2.55 -4.45
N LEU A 57 -9.42 2.49 -5.75
CA LEU A 57 -10.26 3.48 -6.42
C LEU A 57 -11.74 3.18 -6.18
N PRO A 58 -12.57 4.19 -5.82
CA PRO A 58 -13.99 3.96 -5.64
C PRO A 58 -14.67 3.61 -6.97
N GLU A 59 -15.42 2.54 -7.01
CA GLU A 59 -16.22 2.11 -8.15
C GLU A 59 -17.73 2.19 -7.81
N PRO A 60 -18.51 3.10 -8.40
CA PRO A 60 -18.15 4.19 -9.30
C PRO A 60 -17.43 5.35 -8.57
N PRO A 61 -16.78 6.37 -9.22
CA PRO A 61 -16.81 6.64 -10.67
C PRO A 61 -15.74 5.91 -11.50
N ALA A 62 -14.76 5.27 -10.86
CA ALA A 62 -13.73 4.51 -11.57
C ALA A 62 -14.31 3.24 -12.22
N ARG A 63 -13.68 2.79 -13.28
CA ARG A 63 -13.90 1.49 -13.89
C ARG A 63 -12.58 0.91 -14.32
N ILE A 64 -12.20 -0.22 -13.70
CA ILE A 64 -10.95 -0.93 -13.95
C ILE A 64 -11.22 -2.11 -14.89
N ARG A 65 -10.40 -2.28 -15.92
CA ARG A 65 -10.48 -3.37 -16.90
C ARG A 65 -9.09 -3.86 -17.26
N GLY A 66 -8.99 -5.05 -17.86
CA GLY A 66 -7.75 -5.74 -18.17
C GLY A 66 -7.54 -6.90 -17.21
N SER A 67 -6.29 -7.27 -16.97
CA SER A 67 -5.91 -8.31 -16.02
C SER A 67 -4.79 -7.81 -15.11
N ILE A 68 -4.89 -8.10 -13.83
CA ILE A 68 -3.86 -7.85 -12.81
C ILE A 68 -3.68 -9.14 -12.02
N ARG A 69 -2.58 -9.86 -12.26
CA ARG A 69 -2.29 -11.12 -11.56
C ARG A 69 -1.15 -10.93 -10.57
N PHE A 70 -1.39 -11.31 -9.34
CA PHE A 70 -0.38 -11.36 -8.28
C PHE A 70 -0.18 -12.81 -7.86
N LEU A 71 1.04 -13.34 -8.00
CA LEU A 71 1.36 -14.76 -7.79
C LEU A 71 0.40 -15.68 -8.56
N GLY A 72 0.09 -15.33 -9.82
CA GLY A 72 -0.82 -16.08 -10.70
C GLY A 72 -2.31 -15.93 -10.39
N ARG A 73 -2.71 -15.20 -9.33
CA ARG A 73 -4.12 -14.97 -8.96
C ARG A 73 -4.63 -13.65 -9.55
N GLU A 74 -5.77 -13.70 -10.26
CA GLU A 74 -6.40 -12.51 -10.83
C GLU A 74 -7.03 -11.63 -9.74
N LEU A 75 -6.47 -10.42 -9.53
CA LEU A 75 -6.91 -9.53 -8.45
C LEU A 75 -8.27 -8.88 -8.70
N LEU A 76 -8.61 -8.63 -9.98
CA LEU A 76 -9.88 -7.95 -10.31
C LEU A 76 -11.11 -8.81 -10.02
N SER A 77 -10.96 -10.14 -9.97
CA SER A 77 -12.04 -11.08 -9.67
C SER A 77 -12.16 -11.47 -8.20
N LEU A 78 -11.20 -11.07 -7.36
CA LEU A 78 -11.22 -11.40 -5.92
C LEU A 78 -12.37 -10.68 -5.20
N SER A 79 -12.92 -11.33 -4.20
CA SER A 79 -13.82 -10.69 -3.24
C SER A 79 -13.09 -9.60 -2.43
N GLU A 80 -13.83 -8.66 -1.88
CA GLU A 80 -13.22 -7.62 -1.03
C GLU A 80 -12.54 -8.20 0.23
N ALA A 81 -13.07 -9.29 0.77
CA ALA A 81 -12.46 -10.00 1.88
C ALA A 81 -11.09 -10.59 1.53
N GLU A 82 -10.93 -11.13 0.31
CA GLU A 82 -9.64 -11.63 -0.18
C GLU A 82 -8.66 -10.48 -0.46
N MET A 83 -9.13 -9.40 -1.10
CA MET A 83 -8.30 -8.21 -1.33
C MET A 83 -7.81 -7.60 -0.02
N ARG A 84 -8.65 -7.54 1.01
CA ARG A 84 -8.27 -7.04 2.34
C ARG A 84 -7.16 -7.86 3.00
N ARG A 85 -7.11 -9.17 2.75
CA ARG A 85 -6.01 -10.03 3.23
C ARG A 85 -4.70 -9.74 2.52
N LEU A 86 -4.76 -9.38 1.23
CA LEU A 86 -3.55 -9.03 0.45
C LEU A 86 -3.01 -7.66 0.80
N ARG A 87 -3.91 -6.66 0.95
CA ARG A 87 -3.53 -5.27 1.30
C ARG A 87 -2.93 -5.22 2.70
N GLY A 88 -1.69 -4.79 2.82
CA GLY A 88 -0.94 -4.72 4.08
C GLY A 88 -0.32 -6.05 4.54
N GLY A 89 -0.76 -7.18 4.00
CA GLY A 89 -0.17 -8.49 4.23
C GLY A 89 0.91 -8.81 3.17
N ASP A 90 0.47 -9.28 2.01
CA ASP A 90 1.36 -9.66 0.91
C ASP A 90 1.75 -8.47 0.01
N ILE A 91 0.93 -7.43 -0.05
CA ILE A 91 1.19 -6.22 -0.85
C ILE A 91 1.17 -5.00 0.09
N GLY A 92 2.34 -4.39 0.26
CA GLY A 92 2.51 -3.11 0.95
C GLY A 92 2.41 -1.93 -0.01
N MET A 93 1.95 -0.78 0.48
CA MET A 93 1.96 0.47 -0.29
C MET A 93 2.47 1.62 0.57
N ILE A 94 3.37 2.43 0.01
CA ILE A 94 3.87 3.68 0.59
C ILE A 94 3.20 4.85 -0.15
N PHE A 95 2.32 5.56 0.54
CA PHE A 95 1.63 6.71 -0.05
C PHE A 95 2.55 7.92 -0.20
N GLN A 96 2.26 8.76 -1.18
CA GLN A 96 3.06 9.95 -1.47
C GLN A 96 3.02 10.97 -0.31
N GLU A 97 1.87 11.08 0.37
CA GLU A 97 1.66 12.05 1.47
C GLU A 97 1.50 11.34 2.82
N PRO A 98 2.53 11.40 3.70
CA PRO A 98 2.45 10.77 5.03
C PRO A 98 1.36 11.36 5.93
N MET A 99 0.98 12.62 5.70
CA MET A 99 -0.02 13.33 6.50
C MET A 99 -1.42 12.76 6.37
N THR A 100 -1.75 12.23 5.19
CA THR A 100 -3.05 11.63 4.90
C THR A 100 -3.07 10.12 5.13
N ALA A 101 -1.88 9.49 5.17
CA ALA A 101 -1.75 8.04 5.37
C ALA A 101 -1.82 7.62 6.85
N LEU A 102 -1.40 8.48 7.78
CA LEU A 102 -1.44 8.19 9.22
C LEU A 102 -2.72 8.75 9.85
N ASN A 103 -3.40 7.92 10.63
CA ASN A 103 -4.55 8.37 11.43
C ASN A 103 -4.07 9.27 12.58
N PRO A 104 -4.45 10.57 12.61
CA PRO A 104 -3.92 11.52 13.60
C PRO A 104 -4.40 11.27 15.03
N VAL A 105 -5.49 10.54 15.24
CA VAL A 105 -6.07 10.27 16.55
C VAL A 105 -5.65 8.91 17.16
N LEU A 106 -4.81 8.16 16.46
CA LEU A 106 -4.22 6.92 16.94
C LEU A 106 -2.71 7.09 17.10
N THR A 107 -2.14 6.45 18.14
CA THR A 107 -0.67 6.42 18.28
C THR A 107 -0.04 5.65 17.11
N VAL A 108 1.20 5.97 16.79
CA VAL A 108 1.94 5.27 15.73
C VAL A 108 2.04 3.77 16.03
N GLY A 109 2.29 3.42 17.29
CA GLY A 109 2.34 2.02 17.73
C GLY A 109 1.02 1.28 17.53
N THR A 110 -0.12 1.92 17.83
CA THR A 110 -1.44 1.32 17.61
C THR A 110 -1.63 0.95 16.15
N GLN A 111 -1.29 1.84 15.22
CA GLN A 111 -1.46 1.63 13.78
C GLN A 111 -0.56 0.49 13.24
N ILE A 112 0.70 0.41 13.69
CA ILE A 112 1.60 -0.68 13.30
C ILE A 112 1.14 -2.01 13.90
N VAL A 113 0.80 -2.04 15.20
CA VAL A 113 0.36 -3.24 15.92
C VAL A 113 -0.94 -3.79 15.32
N GLU A 114 -1.89 -2.92 14.96
CA GLU A 114 -3.14 -3.33 14.32
C GLU A 114 -2.87 -4.06 13.00
N THR A 115 -2.02 -3.50 12.14
CA THR A 115 -1.63 -4.12 10.87
C THR A 115 -0.98 -5.49 11.08
N ILE A 116 -0.03 -5.60 12.00
CA ILE A 116 0.65 -6.86 12.32
C ILE A 116 -0.34 -7.91 12.83
N ARG A 117 -1.21 -7.55 13.77
CA ARG A 117 -2.18 -8.48 14.34
C ARG A 117 -3.21 -8.97 13.32
N LEU A 118 -3.65 -8.06 12.44
CA LEU A 118 -4.62 -8.40 11.40
C LEU A 118 -4.09 -9.44 10.41
N HIS A 119 -2.81 -9.33 10.04
CA HIS A 119 -2.24 -10.14 8.97
C HIS A 119 -1.38 -11.31 9.44
N GLN A 120 -0.78 -11.21 10.63
CA GLN A 120 0.12 -12.24 11.14
C GLN A 120 -0.47 -13.05 12.31
N GLY A 121 -1.62 -12.64 12.84
CA GLY A 121 -2.29 -13.35 13.95
C GLY A 121 -1.51 -13.35 15.26
N LEU A 122 -0.52 -12.46 15.41
CA LEU A 122 0.31 -12.36 16.60
C LEU A 122 -0.49 -11.83 17.81
N SER A 123 -0.08 -12.24 19.01
CA SER A 123 -0.58 -11.66 20.25
C SER A 123 -0.21 -10.17 20.33
N LYS A 124 -0.91 -9.41 21.18
CA LYS A 124 -0.64 -7.99 21.36
C LYS A 124 0.82 -7.72 21.77
N ARG A 125 1.40 -8.58 22.62
CA ARG A 125 2.79 -8.45 23.08
C ARG A 125 3.77 -8.66 21.93
N GLU A 126 3.64 -9.75 21.19
CA GLU A 126 4.50 -10.07 20.04
C GLU A 126 4.40 -9.00 18.96
N ALA A 127 3.18 -8.52 18.66
CA ALA A 127 2.98 -7.46 17.70
C ALA A 127 3.62 -6.13 18.14
N LEU A 128 3.64 -5.83 19.44
CA LEU A 128 4.31 -4.64 19.96
C LEU A 128 5.84 -4.76 19.85
N GLU A 129 6.41 -5.93 20.19
CA GLU A 129 7.84 -6.21 20.02
C GLU A 129 8.24 -6.10 18.53
N ARG A 130 7.42 -6.62 17.64
CA ARG A 130 7.61 -6.49 16.18
C ARG A 130 7.50 -5.03 15.72
N ALA A 131 6.53 -4.26 16.21
CA ALA A 131 6.38 -2.84 15.91
C ALA A 131 7.61 -2.03 16.34
N GLU A 132 8.17 -2.31 17.52
CA GLU A 132 9.41 -1.70 18.00
C GLU A 132 10.58 -1.97 17.04
N GLN A 133 10.74 -3.22 16.59
CA GLN A 133 11.75 -3.59 15.58
C GLN A 133 11.57 -2.84 14.27
N MET A 134 10.33 -2.71 13.79
CA MET A 134 10.05 -1.99 12.54
C MET A 134 10.38 -0.50 12.63
N VAL A 135 10.02 0.15 13.74
CA VAL A 135 10.33 1.55 13.99
C VAL A 135 11.84 1.78 14.11
N ALA A 136 12.57 0.85 14.74
CA ALA A 136 14.04 0.88 14.79
C ALA A 136 14.66 0.69 13.39
N MET A 137 14.15 -0.27 12.60
CA MET A 137 14.62 -0.57 11.24
C MET A 137 14.58 0.66 10.32
N VAL A 138 13.52 1.46 10.40
CA VAL A 138 13.40 2.69 9.61
C VAL A 138 14.17 3.88 10.20
N GLY A 139 14.95 3.67 11.24
CA GLY A 139 15.84 4.68 11.83
C GLY A 139 15.12 5.76 12.63
N ILE A 140 13.99 5.47 13.27
CA ILE A 140 13.35 6.37 14.24
C ILE A 140 14.01 6.14 15.59
N PRO A 141 14.59 7.18 16.23
CA PRO A 141 15.25 7.06 17.53
C PRO A 141 14.23 6.77 18.65
N GLU A 142 14.67 6.12 19.73
CA GLU A 142 13.84 5.79 20.91
C GLU A 142 12.56 5.02 20.53
N PRO A 143 12.62 3.88 19.77
CA PRO A 143 11.46 3.24 19.15
C PRO A 143 10.31 2.99 20.13
N ARG A 144 10.64 2.45 21.30
CA ARG A 144 9.67 2.07 22.35
C ARG A 144 8.88 3.29 22.87
N ARG A 145 9.54 4.42 23.02
CA ARG A 145 8.88 5.68 23.41
C ARG A 145 8.00 6.20 22.28
N ARG A 146 8.53 6.23 21.05
CA ARG A 146 7.86 6.76 19.86
C ARG A 146 6.59 6.00 19.50
N LEU A 147 6.50 4.71 19.79
CA LEU A 147 5.27 3.93 19.59
C LEU A 147 4.06 4.49 20.36
N ASN A 148 4.28 5.19 21.48
CA ASN A 148 3.22 5.78 22.29
C ASN A 148 2.85 7.22 21.88
N GLU A 149 3.55 7.78 20.90
CA GLU A 149 3.32 9.13 20.40
C GLU A 149 2.35 9.14 19.21
N TYR A 150 1.69 10.27 19.00
CA TYR A 150 0.77 10.51 17.90
C TYR A 150 1.53 11.07 16.68
N PRO A 151 0.98 10.94 15.46
CA PRO A 151 1.63 11.44 14.25
C PRO A 151 1.97 12.95 14.29
N TYR A 152 1.17 13.77 14.97
CA TYR A 152 1.44 15.21 15.09
C TYR A 152 2.68 15.54 15.93
N GLN A 153 3.14 14.62 16.77
CA GLN A 153 4.36 14.76 17.58
C GLN A 153 5.64 14.40 16.79
N PHE A 154 5.48 13.84 15.59
CA PHE A 154 6.56 13.44 14.70
C PHE A 154 6.94 14.57 13.74
N SER A 155 8.24 14.71 13.43
CA SER A 155 8.65 15.52 12.29
C SER A 155 8.14 14.95 10.97
N GLY A 156 8.18 15.72 9.88
CA GLY A 156 7.77 15.23 8.55
C GLY A 156 8.51 13.97 8.14
N GLY A 157 9.84 13.94 8.32
CA GLY A 157 10.67 12.77 8.03
C GLY A 157 10.35 11.56 8.92
N MET A 158 10.03 11.77 10.21
CA MET A 158 9.61 10.69 11.10
C MET A 158 8.25 10.12 10.69
N ARG A 159 7.29 10.95 10.26
CA ARG A 159 5.99 10.49 9.75
C ARG A 159 6.15 9.63 8.49
N GLN A 160 7.02 10.06 7.58
CA GLN A 160 7.34 9.27 6.38
C GLN A 160 7.96 7.90 6.75
N ARG A 161 8.91 7.87 7.67
CA ARG A 161 9.51 6.63 8.18
C ARG A 161 8.48 5.73 8.88
N ALA A 162 7.58 6.29 9.69
CA ALA A 162 6.51 5.53 10.33
C ALA A 162 5.55 4.90 9.30
N MET A 163 5.19 5.63 8.24
CA MET A 163 4.41 5.08 7.13
C MET A 163 5.14 3.92 6.43
N ILE A 164 6.45 4.06 6.19
CA ILE A 164 7.29 2.99 5.65
C ILE A 164 7.30 1.78 6.61
N ALA A 165 7.43 2.01 7.93
CA ALA A 165 7.37 0.93 8.92
C ALA A 165 6.04 0.16 8.87
N ILE A 166 4.91 0.85 8.71
CA ILE A 166 3.58 0.22 8.54
C ILE A 166 3.56 -0.62 7.26
N ALA A 167 4.01 -0.06 6.14
CA ALA A 167 4.01 -0.76 4.85
C ALA A 167 4.88 -2.03 4.86
N LEU A 168 5.97 -2.04 5.62
CA LEU A 168 6.90 -3.17 5.75
C LEU A 168 6.56 -4.12 6.91
N ALA A 169 5.62 -3.78 7.79
CA ALA A 169 5.38 -4.48 9.05
C ALA A 169 5.11 -5.98 8.89
N CYS A 170 4.40 -6.35 7.82
CA CYS A 170 4.04 -7.73 7.52
C CYS A 170 5.01 -8.43 6.55
N ASN A 171 6.13 -7.81 6.21
CA ASN A 171 7.12 -8.33 5.27
C ASN A 171 6.50 -8.66 3.90
N PRO A 172 5.91 -7.67 3.21
CA PRO A 172 5.17 -7.88 1.97
C PRO A 172 6.09 -8.42 0.86
N LYS A 173 5.50 -9.20 -0.05
CA LYS A 173 6.18 -9.72 -1.24
C LYS A 173 6.30 -8.67 -2.34
N LEU A 174 5.32 -7.77 -2.41
CA LEU A 174 5.32 -6.62 -3.32
C LEU A 174 5.19 -5.34 -2.50
N LEU A 175 6.06 -4.36 -2.76
CA LEU A 175 5.99 -3.01 -2.23
C LEU A 175 5.77 -2.02 -3.37
N ILE A 176 4.74 -1.18 -3.25
CA ILE A 176 4.37 -0.13 -4.22
C ILE A 176 4.62 1.25 -3.62
#